data_e23a63b641ae6b4779ab89c493d6b998
#
_entry.id   e23a63b641ae6b4779ab89c493d6b998
#
_cell.length_a   1.000
_cell.length_b   1.000
_cell.length_c   1.000
_cell.angle_alpha   90.00
_cell.angle_beta   90.00
_cell.angle_gamma   90.00
#
_symmetry.space_group_name_H-M   'P 1'
#
loop_
_entity.id
_entity.type
_entity.pdbx_description
1 polymer ?
#
loop_
_entity_poly.entity_id
_entity_poly.type
_entity_poly.pdbx_seq_one_letter_code
_entity_poly.pdbx_strand_id
1 'polypeptide(L)'
;MEKREMKRKKNALLLSIVCCGSGQFFVYRQRIKGGVLFLPQFLIMLIELLSGYWIEYFQGRIPEFSLRLHGGFFTKGIWGMITLGEKAGGRYGDHSTMLLINGIIAILILGIAFATYVWNIYDIQAGNKKIESKVSWQKSFSKNLPYFILIPIGIVFIFVVVMPIVFTFLTAFLNYNRNHLPPGQLLDWVGFENFKKLFTVSIWSETFFKVLGWTIIWTLCSTLLPYFFGLIQALILNHKSVKLKKVFQSILILPWAIPQMVSLLVFRNLLNGQFSPVNQLLLRLGLISENIGFISDPISAKIVVICVSFWLGFPMFMLMMMGVLSNLDHSLYEAVAIDGASILYC
;
A
#
# COMPACT_ATOMS: atom_id res chain seq x y z
N MET A 1 -20.57 37.55 25.32
CA MET A 1 -20.06 36.14 25.23
C MET A 1 -19.14 35.98 24.02
N GLU A 2 -19.54 36.40 22.87
CA GLU A 2 -18.85 36.27 21.58
C GLU A 2 -17.40 36.81 21.54
N LYS A 3 -17.17 38.03 22.06
CA LYS A 3 -15.81 38.64 22.15
C LYS A 3 -14.83 37.79 23.01
N ARG A 4 -15.32 37.12 24.05
CA ARG A 4 -14.48 36.29 24.92
C ARG A 4 -14.11 34.96 24.21
N GLU A 5 -15.03 34.40 23.45
CA GLU A 5 -14.79 33.20 22.67
C GLU A 5 -13.81 33.45 21.52
N MET A 6 -13.96 34.56 20.81
CA MET A 6 -13.07 35.01 19.75
C MET A 6 -11.63 35.23 20.26
N LYS A 7 -11.48 35.88 21.43
CA LYS A 7 -10.17 36.07 22.07
C LYS A 7 -9.53 34.75 22.49
N ARG A 8 -10.34 33.80 22.98
CA ARG A 8 -9.87 32.43 23.32
C ARG A 8 -9.38 31.66 22.08
N LYS A 9 -10.17 31.70 21.01
CA LYS A 9 -9.84 31.04 19.74
C LYS A 9 -8.53 31.62 19.19
N LYS A 10 -8.35 32.92 19.21
CA LYS A 10 -7.11 33.60 18.79
C LYS A 10 -5.92 33.17 19.64
N ASN A 11 -6.05 33.13 20.96
CA ASN A 11 -4.97 32.71 21.86
C ASN A 11 -4.62 31.20 21.67
N ALA A 12 -5.63 30.33 21.49
CA ALA A 12 -5.42 28.93 21.20
C ALA A 12 -4.68 28.72 19.87
N LEU A 13 -5.05 29.49 18.85
CA LEU A 13 -4.41 29.45 17.54
C LEU A 13 -2.93 29.89 17.64
N LEU A 14 -2.66 31.03 18.27
CA LEU A 14 -1.30 31.53 18.44
C LEU A 14 -0.38 30.53 19.18
N LEU A 15 -0.86 29.96 20.28
CA LEU A 15 -0.11 28.94 20.98
C LEU A 15 0.14 27.69 20.12
N SER A 16 -0.86 27.24 19.37
CA SER A 16 -0.75 26.04 18.54
C SER A 16 0.08 26.21 17.27
N ILE A 17 0.27 27.45 16.79
CA ILE A 17 1.20 27.78 15.71
C ILE A 17 2.65 27.52 16.17
N VAL A 18 2.97 27.93 17.39
CA VAL A 18 4.33 27.75 17.94
C VAL A 18 4.56 26.30 18.39
N CYS A 19 3.57 25.72 19.06
CA CYS A 19 3.68 24.39 19.65
C CYS A 19 2.40 23.61 19.42
N CYS A 20 2.46 22.57 18.57
CA CYS A 20 1.31 21.76 18.17
C CYS A 20 0.57 21.22 19.41
N GLY A 21 -0.76 21.36 19.45
CA GLY A 21 -1.58 20.87 20.56
C GLY A 21 -1.64 21.75 21.80
N SER A 22 -0.78 22.79 21.92
CA SER A 22 -0.75 23.65 23.11
C SER A 22 -2.04 24.44 23.32
N GLY A 23 -2.70 24.86 22.26
CA GLY A 23 -4.00 25.54 22.32
C GLY A 23 -5.10 24.65 22.92
N GLN A 24 -5.13 23.37 22.52
CA GLN A 24 -6.05 22.37 23.10
C GLN A 24 -5.69 22.09 24.56
N PHE A 25 -4.43 21.96 24.87
CA PHE A 25 -3.95 21.62 26.20
C PHE A 25 -4.23 22.73 27.23
N PHE A 26 -3.78 23.96 26.96
CA PHE A 26 -3.85 25.08 27.92
C PHE A 26 -5.17 25.85 27.85
N VAL A 27 -5.67 26.14 26.64
CA VAL A 27 -6.84 27.03 26.48
C VAL A 27 -8.16 26.26 26.57
N TYR A 28 -8.25 25.11 25.89
CA TYR A 28 -9.46 24.27 25.90
C TYR A 28 -9.46 23.18 26.97
N ARG A 29 -8.35 23.01 27.72
CA ARG A 29 -8.14 22.01 28.77
C ARG A 29 -8.30 20.55 28.29
N GLN A 30 -8.22 20.31 27.00
CA GLN A 30 -8.25 18.97 26.39
C GLN A 30 -6.85 18.33 26.46
N ARG A 31 -6.41 17.99 27.67
CA ARG A 31 -5.03 17.57 27.97
C ARG A 31 -4.56 16.37 27.16
N ILE A 32 -5.41 15.34 27.01
CA ILE A 32 -5.07 14.12 26.26
C ILE A 32 -4.90 14.46 24.77
N LYS A 33 -5.86 15.17 24.17
CA LYS A 33 -5.80 15.57 22.76
C LYS A 33 -4.62 16.46 22.48
N GLY A 34 -4.39 17.47 23.33
CA GLY A 34 -3.23 18.37 23.21
C GLY A 34 -1.90 17.63 23.32
N GLY A 35 -1.78 16.67 24.25
CA GLY A 35 -0.58 15.85 24.41
C GLY A 35 -0.32 14.93 23.21
N VAL A 36 -1.36 14.28 22.68
CA VAL A 36 -1.24 13.42 21.47
C VAL A 36 -0.82 14.23 20.24
N LEU A 37 -1.35 15.46 20.09
CA LEU A 37 -0.96 16.33 18.98
C LEU A 37 0.47 16.91 19.12
N PHE A 38 0.95 17.11 20.36
CA PHE A 38 2.30 17.56 20.64
C PHE A 38 3.36 16.48 20.42
N LEU A 39 2.99 15.20 20.65
CA LEU A 39 3.93 14.07 20.65
C LEU A 39 4.76 13.96 19.35
N PRO A 40 4.21 14.05 18.14
CA PRO A 40 5.01 13.97 16.91
C PRO A 40 6.06 15.09 16.82
N GLN A 41 5.70 16.33 17.13
CA GLN A 41 6.63 17.46 17.12
C GLN A 41 7.75 17.27 18.14
N PHE A 42 7.42 16.81 19.33
CA PHE A 42 8.39 16.53 20.40
C PHE A 42 9.33 15.39 20.01
N LEU A 43 8.80 14.29 19.44
CA LEU A 43 9.63 13.16 19.00
C LEU A 43 10.59 13.55 17.86
N ILE A 44 10.14 14.35 16.90
CA ILE A 44 11.01 14.85 15.83
C ILE A 44 12.16 15.66 16.42
N MET A 45 11.86 16.60 17.33
CA MET A 45 12.87 17.43 17.96
C MET A 45 13.83 16.60 18.81
N LEU A 46 13.31 15.61 19.53
CA LEU A 46 14.12 14.69 20.34
C LEU A 46 15.03 13.83 19.46
N ILE A 47 14.50 13.22 18.40
CA ILE A 47 15.29 12.39 17.47
C ILE A 47 16.37 13.24 16.80
N GLU A 48 16.04 14.44 16.31
CA GLU A 48 16.99 15.33 15.67
C GLU A 48 18.14 15.71 16.64
N LEU A 49 17.81 16.01 17.88
CA LEU A 49 18.79 16.35 18.90
C LEU A 49 19.64 15.17 19.33
N LEU A 50 19.03 14.00 19.55
CA LEU A 50 19.73 12.79 20.00
C LEU A 50 20.56 12.14 18.88
N SER A 51 20.15 12.22 17.62
CA SER A 51 20.88 11.66 16.47
C SER A 51 21.87 12.65 15.84
N GLY A 52 21.97 13.84 16.38
CA GLY A 52 22.86 14.88 15.89
C GLY A 52 24.30 14.77 16.37
N TYR A 53 25.08 15.77 15.96
CA TYR A 53 26.51 15.90 16.25
C TYR A 53 26.92 15.69 17.73
N TRP A 54 26.02 16.04 18.65
CA TRP A 54 26.32 15.93 20.09
C TRP A 54 26.56 14.50 20.58
N ILE A 55 25.81 13.52 20.04
CA ILE A 55 26.03 12.11 20.41
C ILE A 55 27.34 11.59 19.83
N GLU A 56 27.64 11.92 18.58
CA GLU A 56 28.88 11.53 17.92
C GLU A 56 30.10 12.15 18.67
N TYR A 57 29.98 13.39 19.08
CA TYR A 57 30.96 14.08 19.90
C TYR A 57 31.15 13.41 21.26
N PHE A 58 30.09 13.10 21.99
CA PHE A 58 30.16 12.44 23.29
C PHE A 58 30.67 10.98 23.21
N GLN A 59 30.50 10.31 22.08
CA GLN A 59 30.99 8.96 21.86
C GLN A 59 32.45 8.92 21.36
N GLY A 60 33.10 10.07 21.19
CA GLY A 60 34.47 10.16 20.67
C GLY A 60 34.62 9.67 19.23
N ARG A 61 33.49 9.47 18.56
CA ARG A 61 33.44 9.10 17.15
C ARG A 61 33.25 10.39 16.35
N ILE A 62 34.32 11.00 15.93
CA ILE A 62 34.29 11.99 14.87
C ILE A 62 34.13 11.17 13.58
N PRO A 63 33.02 11.18 12.92
CA PRO A 63 32.92 10.49 11.64
C PRO A 63 33.88 11.17 10.67
N GLU A 64 34.77 10.43 10.07
CA GLU A 64 35.51 10.86 8.87
C GLU A 64 34.53 11.16 7.72
N PHE A 65 33.32 10.77 7.88
CA PHE A 65 32.16 10.92 7.07
C PHE A 65 31.39 12.18 7.50
N SER A 66 31.74 13.28 6.98
CA SER A 66 30.96 14.49 7.18
C SER A 66 30.13 14.80 5.94
N LEU A 67 28.87 14.43 5.99
CA LEU A 67 27.89 15.33 5.42
C LEU A 67 28.15 16.68 6.09
N ARG A 68 28.50 17.72 5.33
CA ARG A 68 28.95 19.03 5.84
C ARG A 68 27.94 19.72 6.78
N LEU A 69 26.73 19.18 6.89
CA LEU A 69 25.68 19.65 7.80
C LEU A 69 25.75 18.93 9.14
N HIS A 70 25.99 19.72 10.18
CA HIS A 70 25.90 19.27 11.56
C HIS A 70 24.43 19.20 11.99
N GLY A 71 23.69 18.22 11.45
CA GLY A 71 22.30 17.99 11.77
C GLY A 71 22.06 16.59 12.31
N GLY A 72 20.85 16.33 12.78
CA GLY A 72 20.40 15.02 13.19
C GLY A 72 19.86 14.17 12.04
N PHE A 73 19.06 13.18 12.40
CA PHE A 73 18.52 12.20 11.47
C PHE A 73 17.71 12.85 10.31
N PHE A 74 16.88 13.83 10.60
CA PHE A 74 16.03 14.46 9.57
C PHE A 74 16.85 15.35 8.64
N THR A 75 17.72 16.19 9.19
CA THR A 75 18.58 17.07 8.41
C THR A 75 19.54 16.27 7.52
N LYS A 76 20.26 15.30 8.10
CA LYS A 76 21.18 14.43 7.34
C LYS A 76 20.45 13.52 6.35
N GLY A 77 19.26 13.02 6.70
CA GLY A 77 18.45 12.18 5.83
C GLY A 77 18.01 12.92 4.57
N ILE A 78 17.46 14.13 4.71
CA ILE A 78 17.02 14.95 3.58
C ILE A 78 18.22 15.35 2.71
N TRP A 79 19.32 15.80 3.33
CA TRP A 79 20.53 16.18 2.61
C TRP A 79 21.15 14.98 1.87
N GLY A 80 21.23 13.83 2.53
CA GLY A 80 21.73 12.60 1.93
C GLY A 80 20.86 12.11 0.76
N MET A 81 19.55 12.29 0.83
CA MET A 81 18.65 11.98 -0.30
C MET A 81 18.88 12.93 -1.49
N ILE A 82 19.18 14.20 -1.24
CA ILE A 82 19.43 15.18 -2.32
C ILE A 82 20.78 14.92 -2.98
N THR A 83 21.83 14.72 -2.19
CA THR A 83 23.21 14.54 -2.68
C THR A 83 23.57 13.12 -3.10
N LEU A 84 22.85 12.11 -2.54
CA LEU A 84 23.11 10.68 -2.72
C LEU A 84 24.51 10.23 -2.25
N GLY A 85 25.20 11.08 -1.49
CA GLY A 85 26.54 10.89 -1.00
C GLY A 85 27.57 11.81 -1.62
N GLU A 86 28.73 11.90 -0.97
CA GLU A 86 29.86 12.75 -1.39
C GLU A 86 31.14 11.94 -1.63
N LYS A 87 31.26 10.76 -0.99
CA LYS A 87 32.48 9.95 -0.98
C LYS A 87 32.22 8.54 -1.51
N ALA A 88 32.78 8.24 -2.68
CA ALA A 88 32.65 6.91 -3.29
C ALA A 88 33.75 5.96 -2.77
N GLY A 89 33.39 4.69 -2.57
CA GLY A 89 34.31 3.59 -2.32
C GLY A 89 34.97 3.55 -0.94
N GLY A 90 35.62 2.42 -0.65
CA GLY A 90 36.34 2.20 0.60
C GLY A 90 35.47 1.77 1.79
N ARG A 91 36.13 1.58 2.96
CA ARG A 91 35.47 1.10 4.19
C ARG A 91 34.47 2.11 4.79
N TYR A 92 34.61 3.38 4.40
CA TYR A 92 33.82 4.52 4.89
C TYR A 92 33.14 5.29 3.76
N GLY A 93 32.90 4.64 2.62
CA GLY A 93 32.18 5.24 1.50
C GLY A 93 30.69 5.37 1.77
N ASP A 94 30.07 6.35 1.12
CA ASP A 94 28.65 6.59 1.20
C ASP A 94 27.85 5.49 0.49
N HIS A 95 26.76 5.10 1.11
CA HIS A 95 25.84 4.14 0.53
C HIS A 95 24.59 4.87 0.03
N SER A 96 24.62 5.31 -1.23
CA SER A 96 23.57 6.16 -1.82
C SER A 96 22.15 5.62 -1.63
N THR A 97 21.95 4.28 -1.73
CA THR A 97 20.63 3.67 -1.48
C THR A 97 20.16 3.81 -0.04
N MET A 98 21.08 3.71 0.93
CA MET A 98 20.77 3.92 2.36
C MET A 98 20.45 5.39 2.64
N LEU A 99 21.19 6.32 2.02
CA LEU A 99 20.91 7.75 2.11
C LEU A 99 19.54 8.10 1.54
N LEU A 100 19.20 7.51 0.39
CA LEU A 100 17.87 7.65 -0.21
C LEU A 100 16.77 7.14 0.73
N ILE A 101 16.94 5.94 1.29
CA ILE A 101 15.99 5.34 2.24
C ILE A 101 15.82 6.22 3.48
N ASN A 102 16.91 6.67 4.09
CA ASN A 102 16.87 7.53 5.27
C ASN A 102 16.16 8.86 4.98
N GLY A 103 16.39 9.45 3.81
CA GLY A 103 15.69 10.65 3.36
C GLY A 103 14.20 10.42 3.15
N ILE A 104 13.80 9.31 2.54
CA ILE A 104 12.38 8.95 2.39
C ILE A 104 11.72 8.79 3.76
N ILE A 105 12.34 8.08 4.69
CA ILE A 105 11.83 7.90 6.05
C ILE A 105 11.69 9.27 6.75
N ALA A 106 12.70 10.12 6.65
CA ALA A 106 12.67 11.47 7.22
C ALA A 106 11.50 12.30 6.68
N ILE A 107 11.30 12.31 5.36
CA ILE A 107 10.21 13.04 4.71
C ILE A 107 8.84 12.46 5.08
N LEU A 108 8.70 11.14 5.16
CA LEU A 108 7.44 10.51 5.57
C LEU A 108 7.06 10.89 7.01
N ILE A 109 8.01 10.84 7.94
CA ILE A 109 7.78 11.24 9.35
C ILE A 109 7.44 12.74 9.43
N LEU A 110 8.17 13.59 8.73
CA LEU A 110 7.89 15.03 8.67
C LEU A 110 6.53 15.32 8.03
N GLY A 111 6.15 14.57 7.00
CA GLY A 111 4.85 14.64 6.36
C GLY A 111 3.69 14.30 7.31
N ILE A 112 3.85 13.24 8.10
CA ILE A 112 2.87 12.87 9.15
C ILE A 112 2.77 13.99 10.19
N ALA A 113 3.89 14.51 10.65
CA ALA A 113 3.90 15.60 11.63
C ALA A 113 3.29 16.88 11.07
N PHE A 114 3.56 17.21 9.81
CA PHE A 114 2.94 18.34 9.13
C PHE A 114 1.43 18.14 8.99
N ALA A 115 0.96 16.95 8.63
CA ALA A 115 -0.46 16.63 8.55
C ALA A 115 -1.15 16.79 9.93
N THR A 116 -0.51 16.31 11.00
CA THR A 116 -1.04 16.49 12.37
C THR A 116 -1.05 17.96 12.78
N TYR A 117 -0.06 18.73 12.37
CA TYR A 117 0.00 20.18 12.60
C TYR A 117 -1.13 20.92 11.86
N VAL A 118 -1.32 20.66 10.58
CA VAL A 118 -2.42 21.25 9.79
C VAL A 118 -3.77 20.89 10.39
N TRP A 119 -3.95 19.61 10.74
CA TRP A 119 -5.18 19.17 11.40
C TRP A 119 -5.42 19.85 12.74
N ASN A 120 -4.36 20.07 13.54
CA ASN A 120 -4.45 20.83 14.79
C ASN A 120 -4.98 22.25 14.57
N ILE A 121 -4.44 22.96 13.57
CA ILE A 121 -4.90 24.33 13.22
C ILE A 121 -6.35 24.32 12.74
N TYR A 122 -6.70 23.41 11.83
CA TYR A 122 -8.06 23.23 11.33
C TYR A 122 -9.05 22.93 12.47
N ASP A 123 -8.69 22.02 13.37
CA ASP A 123 -9.51 21.62 14.52
C ASP A 123 -9.81 22.80 15.45
N ILE A 124 -8.87 23.75 15.63
CA ILE A 124 -9.11 24.97 16.41
C ILE A 124 -10.02 25.94 15.64
N GLN A 125 -9.86 26.02 14.31
CA GLN A 125 -10.67 26.94 13.50
C GLN A 125 -12.11 26.47 13.32
N ALA A 126 -12.35 25.16 13.14
CA ALA A 126 -13.64 24.60 12.81
C ALA A 126 -14.65 24.51 13.97
N GLY A 127 -14.23 24.68 15.24
CA GLY A 127 -15.08 24.31 16.35
C GLY A 127 -15.44 25.38 17.36
N ASN A 128 -16.74 25.49 17.70
CA ASN A 128 -17.24 26.00 18.98
C ASN A 128 -16.90 24.97 20.08
N LYS A 129 -15.64 24.97 20.54
CA LYS A 129 -15.18 23.99 21.55
C LYS A 129 -15.60 24.42 22.94
N LYS A 130 -16.51 23.64 23.51
CA LYS A 130 -16.81 23.73 24.95
C LYS A 130 -15.57 23.31 25.74
N ILE A 131 -15.29 24.06 26.82
CA ILE A 131 -14.25 23.66 27.78
C ILE A 131 -14.68 22.32 28.36
N GLU A 132 -13.85 21.29 28.26
CA GLU A 132 -14.11 20.04 28.91
C GLU A 132 -14.00 20.21 30.42
N SER A 133 -15.16 20.25 31.09
CA SER A 133 -15.23 20.07 32.54
C SER A 133 -14.91 18.60 32.82
N LYS A 134 -13.83 18.33 33.60
CA LYS A 134 -13.40 17.02 34.12
C LYS A 134 -14.10 15.80 33.48
N VAL A 135 -13.73 15.45 32.27
CA VAL A 135 -14.22 14.22 31.63
C VAL A 135 -13.45 13.05 32.25
N SER A 136 -14.16 12.04 32.74
CA SER A 136 -13.52 10.79 33.20
C SER A 136 -12.62 10.22 32.13
N TRP A 137 -11.44 9.73 32.53
CA TRP A 137 -10.45 9.08 31.65
C TRP A 137 -11.07 8.03 30.73
N GLN A 138 -11.98 7.22 31.28
CA GLN A 138 -12.68 6.14 30.57
C GLN A 138 -13.55 6.68 29.41
N LYS A 139 -14.30 7.76 29.61
CA LYS A 139 -15.14 8.36 28.57
C LYS A 139 -14.28 8.99 27.45
N SER A 140 -13.16 9.63 27.82
CA SER A 140 -12.24 10.20 26.84
C SER A 140 -11.53 9.11 26.03
N PHE A 141 -11.14 8.01 26.67
CA PHE A 141 -10.51 6.86 26.01
C PHE A 141 -11.47 6.17 25.04
N SER A 142 -12.70 5.84 25.46
CA SER A 142 -13.71 5.22 24.56
C SER A 142 -14.00 6.06 23.33
N LYS A 143 -14.10 7.39 23.49
CA LYS A 143 -14.34 8.30 22.36
C LYS A 143 -13.18 8.32 21.35
N ASN A 144 -11.95 8.15 21.82
CA ASN A 144 -10.75 8.21 21.01
C ASN A 144 -10.21 6.82 20.63
N LEU A 145 -10.84 5.74 21.04
CA LEU A 145 -10.41 4.36 20.77
C LEU A 145 -10.14 4.07 19.29
N PRO A 146 -10.98 4.52 18.32
CA PRO A 146 -10.69 4.31 16.91
C PRO A 146 -9.34 4.89 16.49
N TYR A 147 -8.95 6.06 16.99
CA TYR A 147 -7.66 6.68 16.67
C TYR A 147 -6.49 5.91 17.25
N PHE A 148 -6.62 5.38 18.47
CA PHE A 148 -5.58 4.55 19.10
C PHE A 148 -5.31 3.25 18.31
N ILE A 149 -6.32 2.71 17.63
CA ILE A 149 -6.19 1.52 16.80
C ILE A 149 -5.69 1.89 15.39
N LEU A 150 -6.26 2.93 14.77
CA LEU A 150 -5.94 3.30 13.38
C LEU A 150 -4.56 3.92 13.22
N ILE A 151 -4.06 4.69 14.21
CA ILE A 151 -2.75 5.34 14.11
C ILE A 151 -1.60 4.33 13.97
N PRO A 152 -1.45 3.32 14.84
CA PRO A 152 -0.41 2.31 14.67
C PRO A 152 -0.50 1.57 13.33
N ILE A 153 -1.71 1.19 12.91
CA ILE A 153 -1.95 0.53 11.62
C ILE A 153 -1.54 1.45 10.46
N GLY A 154 -1.92 2.73 10.52
CA GLY A 154 -1.55 3.73 9.52
C GLY A 154 -0.04 3.94 9.42
N ILE A 155 0.66 3.96 10.56
CA ILE A 155 2.13 4.06 10.60
C ILE A 155 2.74 2.84 9.93
N VAL A 156 2.34 1.62 10.30
CA VAL A 156 2.83 0.38 9.67
C VAL A 156 2.56 0.40 8.18
N PHE A 157 1.37 0.80 7.75
CA PHE A 157 1.01 0.90 6.32
C PHE A 157 1.94 1.86 5.57
N ILE A 158 2.24 3.03 6.14
CA ILE A 158 3.12 4.02 5.50
C ILE A 158 4.54 3.44 5.32
N PHE A 159 5.10 2.77 6.34
CA PHE A 159 6.46 2.25 6.25
C PHE A 159 6.58 0.93 5.47
N VAL A 160 5.55 0.09 5.46
CA VAL A 160 5.60 -1.22 4.79
C VAL A 160 5.11 -1.14 3.34
N VAL A 161 4.16 -0.24 3.04
CA VAL A 161 3.57 -0.13 1.71
C VAL A 161 4.02 1.13 0.98
N VAL A 162 3.85 2.32 1.59
CA VAL A 162 4.12 3.59 0.90
C VAL A 162 5.62 3.80 0.68
N MET A 163 6.45 3.51 1.68
CA MET A 163 7.89 3.72 1.60
C MET A 163 8.56 2.94 0.45
N PRO A 164 8.33 1.62 0.25
CA PRO A 164 8.88 0.90 -0.90
C PRO A 164 8.37 1.41 -2.25
N ILE A 165 7.12 1.88 -2.32
CA ILE A 165 6.56 2.47 -3.55
C ILE A 165 7.32 3.78 -3.87
N VAL A 166 7.49 4.65 -2.89
CA VAL A 166 8.23 5.92 -3.05
C VAL A 166 9.69 5.64 -3.42
N PHE A 167 10.34 4.66 -2.76
CA PHE A 167 11.70 4.25 -3.07
C PHE A 167 11.82 3.77 -4.53
N THR A 168 10.94 2.89 -4.97
CA THR A 168 10.94 2.37 -6.35
C THR A 168 10.70 3.50 -7.35
N PHE A 169 9.76 4.41 -7.05
CA PHE A 169 9.48 5.57 -7.89
C PHE A 169 10.70 6.48 -8.02
N LEU A 170 11.36 6.83 -6.92
CA LEU A 170 12.54 7.69 -6.94
C LEU A 170 13.74 7.01 -7.62
N THR A 171 13.90 5.70 -7.45
CA THR A 171 14.97 4.93 -8.11
C THR A 171 14.88 5.00 -9.65
N ALA A 172 13.68 5.19 -10.21
CA ALA A 172 13.50 5.38 -11.65
C ALA A 172 14.21 6.64 -12.21
N PHE A 173 14.50 7.61 -11.36
CA PHE A 173 15.20 8.86 -11.71
C PHE A 173 16.72 8.82 -11.44
N LEU A 174 17.26 7.67 -11.02
CA LEU A 174 18.67 7.47 -10.69
C LEU A 174 19.37 6.65 -11.76
N ASN A 175 20.70 6.78 -11.81
CA ASN A 175 21.57 5.95 -12.66
C ASN A 175 21.84 4.56 -12.05
N TYR A 176 20.90 4.00 -11.28
CA TYR A 176 21.04 2.71 -10.62
C TYR A 176 21.12 1.57 -11.64
N ASN A 177 22.33 1.07 -11.87
CA ASN A 177 22.60 -0.01 -12.81
C ASN A 177 23.81 -0.84 -12.34
N ARG A 178 24.16 -1.89 -13.09
CA ARG A 178 25.28 -2.79 -12.75
C ARG A 178 26.61 -2.08 -12.57
N ASN A 179 26.83 -0.95 -13.23
CA ASN A 179 28.08 -0.19 -13.18
C ASN A 179 28.08 0.83 -12.03
N HIS A 180 26.90 1.19 -11.51
CA HIS A 180 26.73 2.13 -10.41
C HIS A 180 26.04 1.41 -9.23
N LEU A 181 26.82 0.60 -8.51
CA LEU A 181 26.36 -0.14 -7.34
C LEU A 181 27.04 0.43 -6.08
N PRO A 182 26.29 1.08 -5.19
CA PRO A 182 26.80 1.52 -3.90
C PRO A 182 27.29 0.34 -3.02
N PRO A 183 28.33 0.49 -2.21
CA PRO A 183 29.10 1.71 -1.96
C PRO A 183 30.29 1.92 -2.92
N GLY A 184 30.51 1.05 -3.89
CA GLY A 184 31.64 1.12 -4.82
C GLY A 184 31.62 2.38 -5.69
N GLN A 185 30.43 2.74 -6.16
CA GLN A 185 30.17 3.98 -6.90
C GLN A 185 28.89 4.62 -6.36
N LEU A 186 28.87 5.95 -6.35
CA LEU A 186 27.71 6.72 -5.94
C LEU A 186 26.64 6.71 -7.05
N LEU A 187 25.40 6.89 -6.63
CA LEU A 187 24.29 7.14 -7.52
C LEU A 187 24.15 8.63 -7.76
N ASP A 188 23.66 8.98 -8.96
CA ASP A 188 23.34 10.35 -9.35
C ASP A 188 21.90 10.47 -9.82
N TRP A 189 21.34 11.66 -9.64
CA TRP A 189 20.04 12.00 -10.19
C TRP A 189 20.16 12.26 -11.69
N VAL A 190 19.59 11.39 -12.52
CA VAL A 190 19.58 11.51 -13.98
C VAL A 190 18.26 12.02 -14.54
N GLY A 191 17.32 12.35 -13.68
CA GLY A 191 16.01 12.86 -14.09
C GLY A 191 15.28 11.89 -15.01
N PHE A 192 14.80 12.38 -16.15
CA PHE A 192 14.01 11.60 -17.10
C PHE A 192 14.84 10.80 -18.12
N GLU A 193 16.16 10.70 -17.97
CA GLU A 193 17.01 10.02 -18.93
C GLU A 193 16.66 8.53 -19.10
N ASN A 194 16.33 7.83 -18.01
CA ASN A 194 15.91 6.43 -18.06
C ASN A 194 14.60 6.25 -18.86
N PHE A 195 13.67 7.17 -18.70
CA PHE A 195 12.43 7.17 -19.48
C PHE A 195 12.70 7.47 -20.96
N LYS A 196 13.59 8.43 -21.25
CA LYS A 196 14.01 8.70 -22.62
C LYS A 196 14.64 7.46 -23.25
N LYS A 197 15.56 6.78 -22.58
CA LYS A 197 16.18 5.53 -23.04
C LYS A 197 15.15 4.44 -23.31
N LEU A 198 14.12 4.33 -22.45
CA LEU A 198 13.04 3.36 -22.62
C LEU A 198 12.30 3.52 -23.95
N PHE A 199 12.12 4.75 -24.43
CA PHE A 199 11.40 5.03 -25.67
C PHE A 199 12.31 5.15 -26.92
N THR A 200 13.60 5.48 -26.74
CA THR A 200 14.53 5.71 -27.85
C THR A 200 15.35 4.49 -28.24
N VAL A 201 15.64 3.60 -27.28
CA VAL A 201 16.40 2.37 -27.54
C VAL A 201 15.44 1.29 -28.03
N SER A 202 15.58 0.88 -29.32
CA SER A 202 14.59 0.03 -29.99
C SER A 202 14.31 -1.29 -29.25
N ILE A 203 15.35 -1.96 -28.73
CA ILE A 203 15.22 -3.22 -27.98
C ILE A 203 14.39 -3.04 -26.70
N TRP A 204 14.53 -1.90 -26.03
CA TRP A 204 13.78 -1.61 -24.80
C TRP A 204 12.34 -1.20 -25.10
N SER A 205 12.14 -0.36 -26.10
CA SER A 205 10.79 0.09 -26.48
C SER A 205 9.93 -1.06 -26.99
N GLU A 206 10.47 -1.91 -27.86
CA GLU A 206 9.76 -3.12 -28.33
C GLU A 206 9.38 -4.05 -27.18
N THR A 207 10.34 -4.36 -26.29
CA THR A 207 10.09 -5.22 -25.13
C THR A 207 9.07 -4.61 -24.21
N PHE A 208 9.18 -3.31 -23.92
CA PHE A 208 8.26 -2.59 -23.06
C PHE A 208 6.82 -2.65 -23.57
N PHE A 209 6.59 -2.30 -24.85
CA PHE A 209 5.23 -2.31 -25.39
C PHE A 209 4.65 -3.72 -25.52
N LYS A 210 5.47 -4.74 -25.84
CA LYS A 210 5.03 -6.14 -25.84
C LYS A 210 4.61 -6.61 -24.44
N VAL A 211 5.42 -6.30 -23.43
CA VAL A 211 5.11 -6.65 -22.02
C VAL A 211 3.92 -5.85 -21.52
N LEU A 212 3.86 -4.54 -21.81
CA LEU A 212 2.73 -3.69 -21.41
C LEU A 212 1.40 -4.21 -22.00
N GLY A 213 1.38 -4.48 -23.31
CA GLY A 213 0.20 -5.04 -23.97
C GLY A 213 -0.23 -6.37 -23.34
N TRP A 214 0.71 -7.27 -23.09
CA TRP A 214 0.43 -8.52 -22.40
C TRP A 214 -0.10 -8.29 -20.97
N THR A 215 0.51 -7.38 -20.22
CA THR A 215 0.10 -7.05 -18.84
C THR A 215 -1.33 -6.53 -18.80
N ILE A 216 -1.72 -5.66 -19.75
CA ILE A 216 -3.10 -5.16 -19.84
C ILE A 216 -4.07 -6.31 -20.11
N ILE A 217 -3.78 -7.15 -21.12
CA ILE A 217 -4.64 -8.31 -21.46
C ILE A 217 -4.76 -9.23 -20.25
N TRP A 218 -3.64 -9.59 -19.65
CA TRP A 218 -3.62 -10.48 -18.48
C TRP A 218 -4.39 -9.90 -17.29
N THR A 219 -4.22 -8.62 -16.99
CA THR A 219 -4.92 -7.93 -15.89
C THR A 219 -6.44 -7.93 -16.11
N LEU A 220 -6.87 -7.60 -17.32
CA LEU A 220 -8.29 -7.62 -17.65
C LEU A 220 -8.87 -9.04 -17.56
N CYS A 221 -8.22 -10.02 -18.18
CA CYS A 221 -8.71 -11.40 -18.17
C CYS A 221 -8.67 -12.02 -16.76
N SER A 222 -7.58 -11.84 -16.02
CA SER A 222 -7.42 -12.42 -14.67
C SER A 222 -8.31 -11.77 -13.61
N THR A 223 -8.87 -10.60 -13.90
CA THR A 223 -9.79 -9.89 -12.99
C THR A 223 -11.23 -10.07 -13.41
N LEU A 224 -11.55 -9.76 -14.67
CA LEU A 224 -12.95 -9.75 -15.14
C LEU A 224 -13.55 -11.14 -15.28
N LEU A 225 -12.78 -12.12 -15.78
CA LEU A 225 -13.32 -13.48 -15.92
C LEU A 225 -13.68 -14.12 -14.58
N PRO A 226 -12.79 -14.13 -13.54
CA PRO A 226 -13.15 -14.63 -12.22
C PRO A 226 -14.29 -13.83 -11.57
N TYR A 227 -14.32 -12.49 -11.77
CA TYR A 227 -15.37 -11.63 -11.24
C TYR A 227 -16.74 -12.01 -11.77
N PHE A 228 -16.91 -12.00 -13.10
CA PHE A 228 -18.20 -12.33 -13.70
C PHE A 228 -18.64 -13.76 -13.43
N PHE A 229 -17.71 -14.71 -13.49
CA PHE A 229 -18.02 -16.10 -13.17
C PHE A 229 -18.40 -16.27 -11.69
N GLY A 230 -17.67 -15.63 -10.77
CA GLY A 230 -17.98 -15.61 -9.35
C GLY A 230 -19.35 -14.99 -9.06
N LEU A 231 -19.69 -13.89 -9.74
CA LEU A 231 -21.01 -13.25 -9.66
C LEU A 231 -22.12 -14.20 -10.12
N ILE A 232 -21.96 -14.82 -11.28
CA ILE A 232 -22.92 -15.79 -11.81
C ILE A 232 -23.13 -16.95 -10.84
N GLN A 233 -22.03 -17.51 -10.29
CA GLN A 233 -22.11 -18.57 -9.30
C GLN A 233 -22.81 -18.12 -8.01
N ALA A 234 -22.54 -16.91 -7.55
CA ALA A 234 -23.18 -16.34 -6.36
C ALA A 234 -24.70 -16.17 -6.58
N LEU A 235 -25.12 -15.67 -7.75
CA LEU A 235 -26.53 -15.51 -8.11
C LEU A 235 -27.24 -16.89 -8.18
N ILE A 236 -26.62 -17.87 -8.86
CA ILE A 236 -27.17 -19.23 -8.93
C ILE A 236 -27.32 -19.81 -7.54
N LEU A 237 -26.28 -19.77 -6.71
CA LEU A 237 -26.30 -20.31 -5.34
C LEU A 237 -27.26 -19.56 -4.42
N ASN A 238 -27.55 -18.29 -4.68
CA ASN A 238 -28.51 -17.52 -3.90
C ASN A 238 -29.97 -17.82 -4.28
N HIS A 239 -30.22 -18.40 -5.45
CA HIS A 239 -31.56 -18.68 -5.93
C HIS A 239 -32.29 -19.70 -5.02
N LYS A 240 -33.59 -19.46 -4.75
CA LYS A 240 -34.41 -20.26 -3.82
C LYS A 240 -34.56 -21.72 -4.24
N SER A 241 -34.53 -22.04 -5.53
CA SER A 241 -34.69 -23.39 -6.09
C SER A 241 -33.46 -24.29 -5.90
N VAL A 242 -32.28 -23.74 -5.58
CA VAL A 242 -31.07 -24.53 -5.43
C VAL A 242 -31.08 -25.25 -4.11
N LYS A 243 -31.28 -26.57 -4.19
CA LYS A 243 -31.11 -27.49 -3.05
C LYS A 243 -29.61 -27.74 -2.85
N LEU A 244 -29.17 -28.12 -1.66
CA LEU A 244 -27.77 -28.45 -1.37
C LEU A 244 -26.75 -27.29 -1.61
N LYS A 245 -27.18 -26.02 -1.44
CA LYS A 245 -26.29 -24.84 -1.57
C LYS A 245 -24.93 -25.00 -0.91
N LYS A 246 -24.92 -25.49 0.34
CA LYS A 246 -23.68 -25.65 1.15
C LYS A 246 -22.70 -26.64 0.51
N VAL A 247 -23.22 -27.72 -0.13
CA VAL A 247 -22.35 -28.72 -0.79
C VAL A 247 -21.71 -28.11 -2.02
N PHE A 248 -22.51 -27.46 -2.90
CA PHE A 248 -21.95 -26.78 -4.07
C PHE A 248 -20.98 -25.67 -3.70
N GLN A 249 -21.31 -24.87 -2.69
CA GLN A 249 -20.42 -23.82 -2.18
C GLN A 249 -19.08 -24.42 -1.68
N SER A 250 -19.13 -25.54 -0.92
CA SER A 250 -17.91 -26.19 -0.43
C SER A 250 -17.04 -26.72 -1.57
N ILE A 251 -17.64 -27.28 -2.63
CA ILE A 251 -16.90 -27.75 -3.81
C ILE A 251 -16.28 -26.57 -4.57
N LEU A 252 -17.03 -25.50 -4.77
CA LEU A 252 -16.56 -24.34 -5.53
C LEU A 252 -15.48 -23.54 -4.80
N ILE A 253 -15.39 -23.65 -3.46
CA ILE A 253 -14.34 -22.99 -2.66
C ILE A 253 -13.02 -23.78 -2.67
N LEU A 254 -13.04 -25.07 -3.02
CA LEU A 254 -11.83 -25.92 -2.99
C LEU A 254 -10.60 -25.31 -3.66
N PRO A 255 -10.69 -24.68 -4.84
CA PRO A 255 -9.52 -24.05 -5.46
C PRO A 255 -8.83 -23.01 -4.58
N TRP A 256 -9.62 -22.25 -3.81
CA TRP A 256 -9.09 -21.23 -2.91
C TRP A 256 -8.62 -21.77 -1.57
N ALA A 257 -9.16 -22.92 -1.13
CA ALA A 257 -8.77 -23.57 0.12
C ALA A 257 -7.39 -24.26 0.05
N ILE A 258 -6.92 -24.58 -1.18
CA ILE A 258 -5.60 -25.20 -1.39
C ILE A 258 -4.53 -24.08 -1.43
N PRO A 259 -3.39 -24.23 -0.72
CA PRO A 259 -2.31 -23.26 -0.82
C PRO A 259 -1.89 -23.01 -2.27
N GLN A 260 -1.87 -21.75 -2.71
CA GLN A 260 -1.62 -21.37 -4.10
C GLN A 260 -0.35 -21.99 -4.69
N MET A 261 0.75 -22.06 -3.91
CA MET A 261 2.00 -22.67 -4.34
C MET A 261 1.82 -24.15 -4.72
N VAL A 262 1.03 -24.90 -3.94
CA VAL A 262 0.74 -26.32 -4.23
C VAL A 262 -0.05 -26.44 -5.52
N SER A 263 -1.09 -25.64 -5.68
CA SER A 263 -1.90 -25.60 -6.90
C SER A 263 -1.05 -25.30 -8.14
N LEU A 264 -0.17 -24.29 -8.08
CA LEU A 264 0.72 -23.94 -9.18
C LEU A 264 1.71 -25.07 -9.53
N LEU A 265 2.26 -25.77 -8.54
CA LEU A 265 3.12 -26.93 -8.78
C LEU A 265 2.36 -28.10 -9.43
N VAL A 266 1.13 -28.34 -9.00
CA VAL A 266 0.26 -29.35 -9.62
C VAL A 266 -0.02 -29.00 -11.08
N PHE A 267 -0.44 -27.76 -11.38
CA PHE A 267 -0.66 -27.33 -12.76
C PHE A 267 0.60 -27.40 -13.61
N ARG A 268 1.75 -27.01 -13.05
CA ARG A 268 3.04 -27.14 -13.72
C ARG A 268 3.30 -28.60 -14.12
N ASN A 269 3.09 -29.55 -13.22
CA ASN A 269 3.32 -30.98 -13.50
C ASN A 269 2.28 -31.53 -14.47
N LEU A 270 1.01 -31.15 -14.36
CA LEU A 270 -0.06 -31.57 -15.26
C LEU A 270 0.16 -31.12 -16.71
N LEU A 271 0.78 -29.95 -16.91
CA LEU A 271 0.92 -29.28 -18.21
C LEU A 271 2.37 -29.28 -18.75
N ASN A 272 3.30 -30.00 -18.10
CA ASN A 272 4.73 -29.97 -18.45
C ASN A 272 5.09 -30.92 -19.58
N GLY A 273 5.15 -30.39 -20.80
CA GLY A 273 5.78 -31.05 -21.96
C GLY A 273 5.33 -32.48 -22.26
N GLN A 274 6.27 -33.35 -22.63
CA GLN A 274 6.01 -34.70 -23.05
C GLN A 274 5.44 -35.62 -21.95
N PHE A 275 5.77 -35.34 -20.71
CA PHE A 275 5.28 -36.12 -19.56
C PHE A 275 3.97 -35.59 -18.97
N SER A 276 3.36 -34.62 -19.62
CA SER A 276 2.09 -34.03 -19.21
C SER A 276 0.99 -35.09 -19.18
N PRO A 277 0.39 -35.38 -18.00
CA PRO A 277 -0.77 -36.26 -17.94
C PRO A 277 -1.93 -35.80 -18.81
N VAL A 278 -2.08 -34.50 -18.99
CA VAL A 278 -3.10 -33.88 -19.85
C VAL A 278 -2.83 -34.24 -21.32
N ASN A 279 -1.60 -34.10 -21.82
CA ASN A 279 -1.23 -34.48 -23.16
C ASN A 279 -1.45 -35.99 -23.38
N GLN A 280 -1.04 -36.83 -22.43
CA GLN A 280 -1.24 -38.28 -22.54
C GLN A 280 -2.72 -38.65 -22.60
N LEU A 281 -3.58 -37.99 -21.84
CA LEU A 281 -5.02 -38.20 -21.90
C LEU A 281 -5.60 -37.78 -23.26
N LEU A 282 -5.23 -36.58 -23.74
CA LEU A 282 -5.70 -36.06 -25.03
C LEU A 282 -5.26 -36.93 -26.22
N LEU A 283 -4.02 -37.44 -26.20
CA LEU A 283 -3.51 -38.40 -27.20
C LEU A 283 -4.31 -39.70 -27.18
N ARG A 284 -4.55 -40.29 -25.98
CA ARG A 284 -5.34 -41.51 -25.84
C ARG A 284 -6.78 -41.38 -26.32
N LEU A 285 -7.35 -40.18 -26.15
CA LEU A 285 -8.71 -39.85 -26.62
C LEU A 285 -8.75 -39.53 -28.14
N GLY A 286 -7.60 -39.47 -28.79
CA GLY A 286 -7.49 -39.10 -30.21
C GLY A 286 -7.85 -37.62 -30.50
N LEU A 287 -7.84 -36.75 -29.47
CA LEU A 287 -8.17 -35.35 -29.61
C LEU A 287 -7.00 -34.51 -30.14
N ILE A 288 -5.78 -34.99 -29.98
CA ILE A 288 -4.56 -34.38 -30.51
C ILE A 288 -3.67 -35.45 -31.14
N SER A 289 -2.88 -35.09 -32.15
CA SER A 289 -1.93 -35.97 -32.84
C SER A 289 -0.52 -35.83 -32.26
N GLU A 290 -0.19 -34.69 -31.68
CA GLU A 290 1.12 -34.41 -31.10
C GLU A 290 0.98 -33.70 -29.74
N ASN A 291 2.06 -33.76 -28.95
CA ASN A 291 2.08 -33.08 -27.63
C ASN A 291 2.00 -31.58 -27.76
N ILE A 292 1.08 -30.94 -27.04
CA ILE A 292 0.93 -29.52 -26.94
C ILE A 292 1.98 -28.98 -25.94
N GLY A 293 2.75 -27.97 -26.33
CA GLY A 293 3.69 -27.28 -25.47
C GLY A 293 3.01 -26.25 -24.56
N PHE A 294 2.10 -26.70 -23.67
CA PHE A 294 1.28 -25.80 -22.84
C PHE A 294 2.03 -24.68 -22.13
N ILE A 295 3.26 -24.96 -21.66
CA ILE A 295 4.09 -24.00 -20.92
C ILE A 295 5.27 -23.51 -21.76
N SER A 296 5.70 -24.31 -22.76
CA SER A 296 6.87 -23.99 -23.60
C SER A 296 6.53 -23.10 -24.77
N ASP A 297 5.30 -23.16 -25.30
CA ASP A 297 4.86 -22.26 -26.36
C ASP A 297 4.36 -20.94 -25.77
N PRO A 298 4.82 -19.76 -26.27
CA PRO A 298 4.46 -18.47 -25.72
C PRO A 298 2.95 -18.16 -25.71
N ILE A 299 2.20 -18.61 -26.70
CA ILE A 299 0.76 -18.34 -26.81
C ILE A 299 0.00 -19.25 -25.84
N SER A 300 0.29 -20.56 -25.89
CA SER A 300 -0.31 -21.54 -25.00
C SER A 300 -0.03 -21.23 -23.52
N ALA A 301 1.19 -20.82 -23.18
CA ALA A 301 1.55 -20.41 -21.83
C ALA A 301 0.71 -19.23 -21.33
N LYS A 302 0.45 -18.23 -22.16
CA LYS A 302 -0.42 -17.09 -21.82
C LYS A 302 -1.85 -17.54 -21.52
N ILE A 303 -2.41 -18.44 -22.33
CA ILE A 303 -3.74 -19.00 -22.14
C ILE A 303 -3.79 -19.79 -20.83
N VAL A 304 -2.79 -20.65 -20.59
CA VAL A 304 -2.68 -21.43 -19.35
C VAL A 304 -2.66 -20.55 -18.12
N VAL A 305 -1.85 -19.48 -18.13
CA VAL A 305 -1.76 -18.53 -17.01
C VAL A 305 -3.12 -17.88 -16.73
N ILE A 306 -3.86 -17.47 -17.76
CA ILE A 306 -5.21 -16.92 -17.61
C ILE A 306 -6.18 -17.97 -17.03
N CYS A 307 -6.18 -19.20 -17.56
CA CYS A 307 -7.04 -20.28 -17.06
C CYS A 307 -6.76 -20.65 -15.61
N VAL A 308 -5.48 -20.73 -15.23
CA VAL A 308 -5.09 -21.03 -13.84
C VAL A 308 -5.46 -19.87 -12.91
N SER A 309 -5.23 -18.62 -13.33
CA SER A 309 -5.62 -17.44 -12.55
C SER A 309 -7.13 -17.37 -12.38
N PHE A 310 -7.90 -17.68 -13.42
CA PHE A 310 -9.35 -17.80 -13.36
C PHE A 310 -9.81 -18.85 -12.34
N TRP A 311 -9.24 -20.06 -12.41
CA TRP A 311 -9.59 -21.16 -11.52
C TRP A 311 -9.29 -20.86 -10.05
N LEU A 312 -8.17 -20.19 -9.77
CA LEU A 312 -7.78 -19.78 -8.41
C LEU A 312 -8.58 -18.57 -7.90
N GLY A 313 -9.00 -17.68 -8.80
CA GLY A 313 -9.57 -16.38 -8.43
C GLY A 313 -11.08 -16.39 -8.24
N PHE A 314 -11.87 -17.17 -9.03
CA PHE A 314 -13.31 -17.07 -9.00
C PHE A 314 -13.97 -17.37 -7.64
N PRO A 315 -13.44 -18.28 -6.79
CA PRO A 315 -14.10 -18.58 -5.53
C PRO A 315 -14.13 -17.38 -4.56
N MET A 316 -13.08 -16.57 -4.58
CA MET A 316 -13.02 -15.35 -3.77
C MET A 316 -14.11 -14.35 -4.19
N PHE A 317 -14.26 -14.12 -5.49
CA PHE A 317 -15.31 -13.24 -6.00
C PHE A 317 -16.70 -13.80 -5.71
N MET A 318 -16.90 -15.11 -5.85
CA MET A 318 -18.15 -15.78 -5.50
C MET A 318 -18.53 -15.53 -4.03
N LEU A 319 -17.57 -15.73 -3.09
CA LEU A 319 -17.81 -15.51 -1.67
C LEU A 319 -18.11 -14.04 -1.36
N MET A 320 -17.37 -13.12 -1.97
CA MET A 320 -17.58 -11.69 -1.80
C MET A 320 -18.97 -11.28 -2.28
N MET A 321 -19.40 -11.75 -3.46
CA MET A 321 -20.73 -11.46 -4.00
C MET A 321 -21.85 -12.11 -3.17
N MET A 322 -21.65 -13.33 -2.69
CA MET A 322 -22.59 -13.95 -1.75
C MET A 322 -22.76 -13.15 -0.46
N GLY A 323 -21.66 -12.58 0.06
CA GLY A 323 -21.70 -11.68 1.20
C GLY A 323 -22.49 -10.41 0.93
N VAL A 324 -22.32 -9.80 -0.25
CA VAL A 324 -23.10 -8.62 -0.68
C VAL A 324 -24.57 -8.98 -0.80
N LEU A 325 -24.89 -10.07 -1.52
CA LEU A 325 -26.27 -10.52 -1.73
C LEU A 325 -26.99 -10.87 -0.42
N SER A 326 -26.27 -11.43 0.58
CA SER A 326 -26.85 -11.76 1.88
C SER A 326 -27.17 -10.54 2.75
N ASN A 327 -26.58 -9.39 2.46
CA ASN A 327 -26.82 -8.13 3.18
C ASN A 327 -27.90 -7.26 2.52
N LEU A 328 -28.44 -7.67 1.37
CA LEU A 328 -29.55 -6.98 0.73
C LEU A 328 -30.85 -7.28 1.50
N ASP A 329 -31.59 -6.24 1.83
CA ASP A 329 -32.89 -6.39 2.53
C ASP A 329 -33.92 -7.02 1.59
N HIS A 330 -34.56 -8.10 2.05
CA HIS A 330 -35.63 -8.77 1.30
C HIS A 330 -36.80 -7.84 0.98
N SER A 331 -37.03 -6.81 1.78
CA SER A 331 -38.07 -5.81 1.54
C SER A 331 -37.89 -5.06 0.21
N LEU A 332 -36.65 -4.91 -0.26
CA LEU A 332 -36.37 -4.29 -1.56
C LEU A 332 -36.89 -5.14 -2.71
N TYR A 333 -36.71 -6.44 -2.65
CA TYR A 333 -37.24 -7.37 -3.66
C TYR A 333 -38.75 -7.44 -3.65
N GLU A 334 -39.39 -7.36 -2.47
CA GLU A 334 -40.86 -7.33 -2.34
C GLU A 334 -41.44 -6.03 -2.91
N ALA A 335 -40.81 -4.89 -2.62
CA ALA A 335 -41.24 -3.59 -3.18
C ALA A 335 -41.16 -3.59 -4.71
N VAL A 336 -40.07 -4.06 -5.29
CA VAL A 336 -39.88 -4.14 -6.75
C VAL A 336 -40.87 -5.11 -7.40
N ALA A 337 -41.23 -6.21 -6.73
CA ALA A 337 -42.22 -7.15 -7.19
C ALA A 337 -43.66 -6.55 -7.19
N ILE A 338 -43.98 -5.70 -6.20
CA ILE A 338 -45.25 -4.97 -6.13
C ILE A 338 -45.33 -3.92 -7.25
N ASP A 339 -44.22 -3.26 -7.57
CA ASP A 339 -44.16 -2.29 -8.67
C ASP A 339 -44.20 -2.93 -10.05
N GLY A 340 -44.33 -4.26 -10.14
CA GLY A 340 -44.51 -4.99 -11.40
C GLY A 340 -43.27 -5.12 -12.28
N ALA A 341 -42.08 -4.96 -11.72
CA ALA A 341 -40.82 -5.14 -12.42
C ALA A 341 -40.61 -6.61 -12.82
N SER A 342 -40.11 -6.83 -14.02
CA SER A 342 -39.72 -8.18 -14.45
C SER A 342 -38.48 -8.69 -13.71
N ILE A 343 -38.29 -10.01 -13.70
CA ILE A 343 -37.12 -10.70 -13.06
C ILE A 343 -35.78 -10.12 -13.51
N LEU A 344 -35.72 -9.47 -14.68
CA LEU A 344 -34.48 -8.82 -15.16
C LEU A 344 -34.19 -7.45 -14.52
N TYR A 345 -35.18 -6.87 -13.85
CA TYR A 345 -35.03 -5.59 -13.12
C TYR A 345 -34.92 -5.77 -11.61
N CYS A 346 -35.06 -6.97 -11.10
CA CYS A 346 -34.80 -7.35 -9.71
C CYS A 346 -33.38 -7.92 -9.52
#